data_9ac5fe3167a603d701f1423e3db1f125
#
_entry.id   9ac5fe3167a603d701f1423e3db1f125
#
_cell.length_a   1.000
_cell.length_b   1.000
_cell.length_c   1.000
_cell.angle_alpha   90.00
_cell.angle_beta   90.00
_cell.angle_gamma   90.00
#
_symmetry.space_group_name_H-M   'P 1'
#
loop_
_entity.id
_entity.type
_entity.pdbx_description
1 polymer ?
#
loop_
_entity_poly.entity_id
_entity_poly.type
_entity_poly.pdbx_seq_one_letter_code
_entity_poly.pdbx_strand_id
1 'polypeptide(L)'
;VNIAFCRTYRTEQGGRAYSVFETDGAPADGVLPMVRNLRDVDFATFISVPGSASATAPGVTAAELFDDGAQLLTACGERGLSIGGVMELREEGLSGAGRAEASMRRVIEVMREETTAPIERPARSLGGFIGGEARLVDAGKGRWGHALLGDTQTDAVARAMAVLERSAAMGVIVAAPTAGSAGVVPGC
;
A
#
# COMPACT_ATOMS: atom_id res chain seq x y z
N VAL A 1 -4.83 -16.66 11.98
CA VAL A 1 -3.99 -15.51 12.30
C VAL A 1 -3.70 -14.79 11.01
N ASN A 2 -4.12 -13.53 10.89
CA ASN A 2 -3.79 -12.67 9.76
C ASN A 2 -2.47 -11.95 10.03
N ILE A 3 -1.72 -11.69 8.97
CA ILE A 3 -0.52 -10.85 9.03
C ILE A 3 -0.96 -9.44 8.70
N ALA A 4 -0.95 -8.55 9.70
CA ALA A 4 -1.30 -7.15 9.54
C ALA A 4 -0.16 -6.33 8.94
N PHE A 5 1.08 -6.74 9.22
CA PHE A 5 2.27 -6.03 8.77
C PHE A 5 3.45 -6.98 8.62
N CYS A 6 4.28 -6.73 7.61
CA CYS A 6 5.55 -7.45 7.42
C CYS A 6 6.63 -6.46 7.03
N ARG A 7 7.74 -6.47 7.75
CA ARG A 7 8.92 -5.67 7.41
C ARG A 7 10.20 -6.49 7.54
N THR A 8 11.06 -6.41 6.54
CA THR A 8 12.36 -7.06 6.54
C THR A 8 13.46 -6.02 6.56
N TYR A 9 14.41 -6.19 7.45
CA TYR A 9 15.60 -5.36 7.57
C TYR A 9 16.83 -6.18 7.22
N ARG A 10 17.73 -5.59 6.46
CA ARG A 10 19.03 -6.17 6.10
C ARG A 10 20.09 -5.09 6.16
N THR A 11 21.23 -5.40 6.75
CA THR A 11 22.35 -4.46 6.87
C THR A 11 23.27 -4.46 5.64
N GLU A 12 23.36 -5.61 4.94
CA GLU A 12 24.21 -5.78 3.76
C GLU A 12 23.63 -6.84 2.81
N GLN A 13 24.01 -6.78 1.55
CA GLN A 13 23.58 -7.76 0.54
C GLN A 13 24.19 -9.13 0.86
N GLY A 14 23.34 -10.17 0.95
CA GLY A 14 23.77 -11.52 1.35
C GLY A 14 23.94 -11.73 2.85
N GLY A 15 23.84 -10.66 3.67
CA GLY A 15 23.93 -10.73 5.11
C GLY A 15 22.63 -11.20 5.79
N ARG A 16 22.68 -11.26 7.12
CA ARG A 16 21.50 -11.61 7.94
C ARG A 16 20.37 -10.64 7.71
N ALA A 17 19.14 -11.17 7.63
CA ALA A 17 17.90 -10.39 7.55
C ALA A 17 17.08 -10.62 8.82
N TYR A 18 16.40 -9.57 9.27
CA TYR A 18 15.42 -9.63 10.34
C TYR A 18 14.05 -9.30 9.74
N SER A 19 13.11 -10.23 9.86
CA SER A 19 11.72 -10.01 9.43
C SER A 19 10.82 -9.91 10.65
N VAL A 20 10.08 -8.82 10.74
CA VAL A 20 9.05 -8.59 11.76
C VAL A 20 7.70 -8.78 11.10
N PHE A 21 6.88 -9.63 11.68
CA PHE A 21 5.50 -9.87 11.28
C PHE A 21 4.61 -9.44 12.44
N GLU A 22 3.73 -8.49 12.20
CA GLU A 22 2.64 -8.18 13.12
C GLU A 22 1.44 -9.05 12.78
N THR A 23 0.85 -9.67 13.79
CA THR A 23 -0.29 -10.57 13.63
C THR A 23 -1.41 -10.18 14.57
N ASP A 24 -2.66 -10.40 14.16
CA ASP A 24 -3.86 -10.08 14.94
C ASP A 24 -3.98 -10.86 16.25
N GLY A 25 -3.14 -11.88 16.44
CA GLY A 25 -3.13 -12.70 17.64
C GLY A 25 -1.92 -13.63 17.70
N ALA A 26 -1.81 -14.38 18.77
CA ALA A 26 -0.76 -15.37 18.94
C ALA A 26 -0.82 -16.43 17.83
N PRO A 27 0.33 -16.85 17.29
CA PRO A 27 0.37 -17.96 16.35
C PRO A 27 -0.13 -19.25 17.01
N ALA A 28 -0.79 -20.11 16.22
CA ALA A 28 -1.24 -21.41 16.72
C ALA A 28 -0.07 -22.25 17.23
N ASP A 29 -0.38 -23.17 18.15
CA ASP A 29 0.60 -24.12 18.68
C ASP A 29 1.29 -24.88 17.54
N GLY A 30 2.62 -24.92 17.57
CA GLY A 30 3.42 -25.60 16.55
C GLY A 30 3.94 -24.70 15.41
N VAL A 31 3.37 -23.52 15.18
CA VAL A 31 3.82 -22.60 14.11
C VAL A 31 5.24 -22.10 14.36
N LEU A 32 5.56 -21.64 15.56
CA LEU A 32 6.93 -21.19 15.90
C LEU A 32 7.99 -22.29 15.78
N PRO A 33 7.77 -23.50 16.29
CA PRO A 33 8.67 -24.64 16.06
C PRO A 33 8.85 -24.94 14.56
N MET A 34 7.77 -24.89 13.77
CA MET A 34 7.85 -25.12 12.33
C MET A 34 8.70 -24.05 11.63
N VAL A 35 8.52 -22.77 11.97
CA VAL A 35 9.31 -21.66 11.42
C VAL A 35 10.77 -21.80 11.80
N ARG A 36 11.07 -22.17 13.04
CA ARG A 36 12.47 -22.39 13.50
C ARG A 36 13.19 -23.52 12.79
N ASN A 37 12.44 -24.50 12.29
CA ASN A 37 12.97 -25.64 11.55
C ASN A 37 13.14 -25.39 10.04
N LEU A 38 12.74 -24.21 9.55
CA LEU A 38 12.97 -23.85 8.16
C LEU A 38 14.46 -23.66 7.92
N ARG A 39 14.91 -24.06 6.72
CA ARG A 39 16.28 -23.84 6.27
C ARG A 39 16.57 -22.34 6.27
N ASP A 40 17.75 -21.96 6.73
CA ASP A 40 18.25 -20.58 6.78
C ASP A 40 17.47 -19.65 7.74
N VAL A 41 16.74 -20.20 8.71
CA VAL A 41 16.17 -19.48 9.84
C VAL A 41 16.99 -19.73 11.09
N ASP A 42 17.72 -18.73 11.54
CA ASP A 42 18.55 -18.81 12.75
C ASP A 42 17.72 -18.71 14.03
N PHE A 43 16.66 -17.91 13.99
CA PHE A 43 15.88 -17.58 15.19
C PHE A 43 14.46 -17.11 14.81
N ALA A 44 13.48 -17.56 15.59
CA ALA A 44 12.11 -17.01 15.54
C ALA A 44 11.53 -16.99 16.95
N THR A 45 10.88 -15.89 17.31
CA THR A 45 10.17 -15.72 18.58
C THR A 45 8.89 -14.94 18.38
N PHE A 46 7.94 -15.17 19.27
CA PHE A 46 6.74 -14.35 19.39
C PHE A 46 6.88 -13.41 20.58
N ILE A 47 6.59 -12.14 20.34
CA ILE A 47 6.60 -11.09 21.36
C ILE A 47 5.18 -10.56 21.50
N SER A 48 4.59 -10.78 22.67
CA SER A 48 3.32 -10.13 23.01
C SER A 48 3.62 -8.73 23.55
N VAL A 49 3.11 -7.71 22.88
CA VAL A 49 3.21 -6.32 23.35
C VAL A 49 1.99 -6.03 24.20
N PRO A 50 2.13 -5.81 25.52
CA PRO A 50 1.02 -5.42 26.37
C PRO A 50 0.45 -4.07 25.91
N GLY A 51 -0.84 -4.03 25.59
CA GLY A 51 -1.50 -2.82 25.09
C GLY A 51 -1.66 -2.74 23.58
N SER A 52 -1.14 -3.70 22.80
CA SER A 52 -1.47 -3.86 21.38
C SER A 52 -2.76 -4.65 21.13
N ALA A 53 -3.51 -4.97 22.19
CA ALA A 53 -4.88 -5.38 22.02
C ALA A 53 -5.58 -4.21 21.33
N SER A 54 -6.03 -4.45 20.11
CA SER A 54 -6.89 -3.55 19.34
C SER A 54 -7.87 -2.91 20.32
N ALA A 55 -7.73 -1.61 20.56
CA ALA A 55 -8.69 -0.88 21.37
C ALA A 55 -9.99 -0.84 20.56
N THR A 56 -10.74 -1.91 20.64
CA THR A 56 -12.09 -2.00 20.11
C THR A 56 -12.91 -0.99 20.90
N ALA A 57 -13.21 0.13 20.27
CA ALA A 57 -14.23 1.02 20.80
C ALA A 57 -15.49 0.16 21.01
N PRO A 58 -16.17 0.28 22.17
CA PRO A 58 -17.37 -0.51 22.43
C PRO A 58 -18.42 -0.10 21.39
N GLY A 59 -18.75 -1.02 20.48
CA GLY A 59 -19.93 -0.79 19.64
C GLY A 59 -19.89 -1.30 18.24
N VAL A 60 -19.07 -1.97 17.66
CA VAL A 60 -19.17 -2.81 16.42
C VAL A 60 -17.77 -3.30 16.07
N THR A 61 -17.54 -4.59 16.04
CA THR A 61 -16.28 -5.11 15.52
C THR A 61 -16.19 -4.74 14.04
N ALA A 62 -15.06 -4.25 13.59
CA ALA A 62 -14.85 -3.84 12.20
C ALA A 62 -15.16 -4.96 11.19
N ALA A 63 -15.02 -6.22 11.62
CA ALA A 63 -15.40 -7.42 10.90
C ALA A 63 -16.93 -7.58 10.72
N GLU A 64 -17.75 -6.92 11.54
CA GLU A 64 -19.22 -7.04 11.49
C GLU A 64 -19.89 -6.04 10.57
N LEU A 65 -19.13 -5.09 9.99
CA LEU A 65 -19.72 -4.09 9.10
C LEU A 65 -20.15 -4.69 7.75
N PHE A 66 -19.32 -5.50 7.15
CA PHE A 66 -19.59 -6.22 5.91
C PHE A 66 -18.46 -7.18 5.55
N ASP A 67 -18.82 -8.28 4.90
CA ASP A 67 -17.89 -9.29 4.38
C ASP A 67 -17.86 -9.31 2.85
N ASP A 68 -18.89 -8.76 2.21
CA ASP A 68 -19.02 -8.70 0.76
C ASP A 68 -19.59 -7.35 0.26
N GLY A 69 -19.63 -7.18 -1.05
CA GLY A 69 -20.12 -5.95 -1.67
C GLY A 69 -21.61 -5.69 -1.46
N ALA A 70 -22.44 -6.72 -1.33
CA ALA A 70 -23.87 -6.57 -1.11
C ALA A 70 -24.13 -6.07 0.32
N GLN A 71 -23.43 -6.63 1.29
CA GLN A 71 -23.47 -6.17 2.67
C GLN A 71 -22.93 -4.75 2.83
N LEU A 72 -21.87 -4.38 2.08
CA LEU A 72 -21.35 -3.01 2.05
C LEU A 72 -22.45 -2.02 1.58
N LEU A 73 -23.15 -2.33 0.49
CA LEU A 73 -24.23 -1.49 0.00
C LEU A 73 -25.40 -1.41 1.00
N THR A 74 -25.73 -2.51 1.66
CA THR A 74 -26.72 -2.54 2.73
C THR A 74 -26.31 -1.62 3.89
N ALA A 75 -25.06 -1.73 4.34
CA ALA A 75 -24.52 -0.88 5.40
C ALA A 75 -24.52 0.61 5.02
N CYS A 76 -24.26 0.94 3.74
CA CYS A 76 -24.38 2.31 3.23
C CYS A 76 -25.83 2.83 3.35
N GLY A 77 -26.82 2.02 2.94
CA GLY A 77 -28.23 2.40 2.99
C GLY A 77 -28.74 2.56 4.42
N GLU A 78 -28.43 1.61 5.30
CA GLU A 78 -28.89 1.63 6.70
C GLU A 78 -28.30 2.80 7.51
N ARG A 79 -27.07 3.21 7.19
CA ARG A 79 -26.34 4.28 7.90
C ARG A 79 -26.44 5.64 7.22
N GLY A 80 -26.99 5.71 6.02
CA GLY A 80 -27.04 6.94 5.24
C GLY A 80 -25.64 7.46 4.86
N LEU A 81 -24.66 6.56 4.69
CA LEU A 81 -23.28 6.88 4.40
C LEU A 81 -22.90 6.49 2.97
N SER A 82 -21.90 7.17 2.42
CA SER A 82 -21.24 6.74 1.20
C SER A 82 -20.39 5.49 1.45
N ILE A 83 -19.97 4.80 0.37
CA ILE A 83 -19.02 3.69 0.45
C ILE A 83 -17.76 4.13 1.20
N GLY A 84 -17.22 5.32 0.90
CA GLY A 84 -16.07 5.89 1.61
C GLY A 84 -16.32 6.05 3.12
N GLY A 85 -17.51 6.53 3.51
CA GLY A 85 -17.85 6.68 4.93
C GLY A 85 -17.94 5.34 5.67
N VAL A 86 -18.51 4.30 5.04
CA VAL A 86 -18.53 2.95 5.64
C VAL A 86 -17.13 2.34 5.73
N MET A 87 -16.30 2.56 4.70
CA MET A 87 -14.90 2.12 4.72
C MET A 87 -14.08 2.84 5.81
N GLU A 88 -14.30 4.13 6.00
CA GLU A 88 -13.68 4.90 7.08
C GLU A 88 -14.05 4.35 8.45
N LEU A 89 -15.35 4.08 8.70
CA LEU A 89 -15.81 3.45 9.94
C LEU A 89 -15.13 2.08 10.17
N ARG A 90 -15.00 1.28 9.12
CA ARG A 90 -14.32 -0.01 9.21
C ARG A 90 -12.85 0.17 9.57
N GLU A 91 -12.16 1.08 8.90
CA GLU A 91 -10.74 1.36 9.16
C GLU A 91 -10.52 1.90 10.57
N GLU A 92 -11.39 2.80 11.05
CA GLU A 92 -11.37 3.31 12.42
C GLU A 92 -11.54 2.18 13.44
N GLY A 93 -12.41 1.21 13.16
CA GLY A 93 -12.58 0.01 13.99
C GLY A 93 -11.36 -0.90 14.01
N LEU A 94 -10.59 -0.96 12.92
CA LEU A 94 -9.39 -1.78 12.78
C LEU A 94 -8.14 -1.09 13.35
N SER A 95 -7.96 0.19 13.06
CA SER A 95 -6.73 0.94 13.34
C SER A 95 -6.81 1.77 14.62
N GLY A 96 -8.02 2.00 15.14
CA GLY A 96 -8.31 2.91 16.25
C GLY A 96 -8.71 4.32 15.78
N ALA A 97 -9.50 4.98 16.60
CA ALA A 97 -10.13 6.26 16.29
C ALA A 97 -9.13 7.35 15.87
N GLY A 98 -9.45 8.07 14.80
CA GLY A 98 -8.66 9.18 14.25
C GLY A 98 -7.45 8.78 13.43
N ARG A 99 -7.21 7.48 13.21
CA ARG A 99 -6.08 6.99 12.42
C ARG A 99 -6.38 6.84 10.94
N ALA A 100 -7.61 6.49 10.59
CA ALA A 100 -8.01 6.27 9.20
C ALA A 100 -7.78 7.50 8.33
N GLU A 101 -8.26 8.67 8.76
CA GLU A 101 -8.10 9.92 8.04
C GLU A 101 -6.61 10.32 7.91
N ALA A 102 -5.85 10.24 8.99
CA ALA A 102 -4.42 10.59 8.99
C ALA A 102 -3.63 9.68 8.05
N SER A 103 -3.90 8.37 8.07
CA SER A 103 -3.27 7.38 7.18
C SER A 103 -3.64 7.65 5.73
N MET A 104 -4.91 7.92 5.43
CA MET A 104 -5.37 8.20 4.07
C MET A 104 -4.80 9.52 3.52
N ARG A 105 -4.68 10.56 4.34
CA ARG A 105 -3.98 11.80 3.95
C ARG A 105 -2.55 11.52 3.52
N ARG A 106 -1.82 10.70 4.29
CA ARG A 106 -0.45 10.32 3.94
C ARG A 106 -0.38 9.51 2.65
N VAL A 107 -1.32 8.59 2.45
CA VAL A 107 -1.44 7.81 1.19
C VAL A 107 -1.62 8.75 0.00
N ILE A 108 -2.55 9.71 0.08
CA ILE A 108 -2.80 10.68 -1.00
C ILE A 108 -1.59 11.59 -1.26
N GLU A 109 -0.88 12.01 -0.22
CA GLU A 109 0.36 12.78 -0.38
C GLU A 109 1.43 12.00 -1.15
N VAL A 110 1.64 10.72 -0.78
CA VAL A 110 2.58 9.84 -1.48
C VAL A 110 2.14 9.64 -2.93
N MET A 111 0.85 9.36 -3.19
CA MET A 111 0.32 9.19 -4.54
C MET A 111 0.56 10.43 -5.41
N ARG A 112 0.38 11.63 -4.88
CA ARG A 112 0.67 12.87 -5.60
C ARG A 112 2.15 13.02 -5.90
N GLU A 113 3.00 12.74 -4.93
CA GLU A 113 4.44 12.85 -5.10
C GLU A 113 4.98 11.82 -6.10
N GLU A 114 4.55 10.56 -6.02
CA GLU A 114 5.03 9.49 -6.89
C GLU A 114 4.62 9.67 -8.36
N THR A 115 3.53 10.39 -8.64
CA THR A 115 3.07 10.69 -9.99
C THR A 115 3.72 11.93 -10.59
N THR A 116 4.28 12.84 -9.80
CA THR A 116 4.81 14.13 -10.27
C THR A 116 6.33 14.22 -10.18
N ALA A 117 6.90 13.77 -9.06
CA ALA A 117 8.34 13.94 -8.82
C ALA A 117 9.24 13.28 -9.89
N PRO A 118 8.96 12.08 -10.43
CA PRO A 118 9.77 11.49 -11.49
C PRO A 118 9.67 12.22 -12.82
N ILE A 119 8.55 12.88 -13.11
CA ILE A 119 8.39 13.72 -14.31
C ILE A 119 9.26 14.98 -14.17
N GLU A 120 9.21 15.63 -13.02
CA GLU A 120 9.97 16.86 -12.76
C GLU A 120 11.47 16.59 -12.60
N ARG A 121 11.81 15.56 -11.86
CA ARG A 121 13.16 15.17 -11.46
C ARG A 121 13.39 13.68 -11.66
N PRO A 122 13.61 13.24 -12.91
CA PRO A 122 13.82 11.83 -13.21
C PRO A 122 14.99 11.22 -12.42
N ALA A 123 14.76 10.09 -11.81
CA ALA A 123 15.80 9.28 -11.18
C ALA A 123 15.95 7.95 -11.95
N ARG A 124 17.17 7.44 -12.03
CA ARG A 124 17.42 6.15 -12.66
C ARG A 124 17.28 5.02 -11.68
N SER A 125 16.75 3.89 -12.15
CA SER A 125 16.75 2.63 -11.40
C SER A 125 18.18 2.21 -11.02
N LEU A 126 18.32 1.34 -10.01
CA LEU A 126 19.62 0.84 -9.58
C LEU A 126 20.44 0.21 -10.73
N GLY A 127 19.77 -0.48 -11.65
CA GLY A 127 20.40 -1.05 -12.85
C GLY A 127 20.62 -0.06 -14.00
N GLY A 128 20.14 1.17 -13.89
CA GLY A 128 20.28 2.21 -14.91
C GLY A 128 19.40 2.03 -16.15
N PHE A 129 18.52 1.01 -16.19
CA PHE A 129 17.71 0.67 -17.36
C PHE A 129 16.43 1.49 -17.48
N ILE A 130 15.87 1.93 -16.37
CA ILE A 130 14.59 2.68 -16.28
C ILE A 130 14.86 4.04 -15.65
N GLY A 131 14.22 5.09 -16.17
CA GLY A 131 14.21 6.42 -15.59
C GLY A 131 14.26 7.53 -16.62
N GLY A 132 13.20 8.34 -16.64
CA GLY A 132 13.01 9.49 -17.53
C GLY A 132 12.00 9.27 -18.64
N GLU A 133 11.45 8.07 -18.80
CA GLU A 133 10.45 7.71 -19.79
C GLU A 133 9.14 8.46 -19.54
N ALA A 134 8.69 8.56 -18.27
CA ALA A 134 7.52 9.32 -17.89
C ALA A 134 7.60 10.80 -18.31
N ARG A 135 8.76 11.41 -18.10
CA ARG A 135 9.03 12.79 -18.54
C ARG A 135 9.00 12.92 -20.06
N LEU A 136 9.51 11.93 -20.80
CA LEU A 136 9.48 11.95 -22.27
C LEU A 136 8.05 11.85 -22.80
N VAL A 137 7.21 11.00 -22.19
CA VAL A 137 5.79 10.90 -22.55
C VAL A 137 5.07 12.22 -22.24
N ASP A 138 5.30 12.80 -21.07
CA ASP A 138 4.72 14.10 -20.69
C ASP A 138 5.13 15.22 -21.65
N ALA A 139 6.41 15.31 -22.00
CA ALA A 139 6.94 16.29 -22.96
C ALA A 139 6.45 16.07 -24.41
N GLY A 140 5.94 14.88 -24.71
CA GLY A 140 5.35 14.52 -26.00
C GLY A 140 3.91 15.01 -26.20
N LYS A 141 3.26 15.57 -25.17
CA LYS A 141 1.91 16.17 -25.28
C LYS A 141 1.88 17.23 -26.36
N GLY A 142 0.81 17.23 -27.13
CA GLY A 142 0.63 18.19 -28.23
C GLY A 142 1.49 17.92 -29.48
N ARG A 143 2.38 16.92 -29.46
CA ARG A 143 3.19 16.51 -30.62
C ARG A 143 2.61 15.26 -31.28
N TRP A 144 3.12 14.07 -30.94
CA TRP A 144 2.73 12.81 -31.58
C TRP A 144 1.85 11.94 -30.67
N GLY A 145 1.91 12.05 -29.36
CA GLY A 145 1.05 11.33 -28.42
C GLY A 145 -0.40 11.79 -28.46
N HIS A 146 -0.62 13.09 -28.67
CA HIS A 146 -1.96 13.69 -28.77
C HIS A 146 -2.82 13.10 -29.91
N ALA A 147 -2.21 12.71 -31.01
CA ALA A 147 -2.93 12.18 -32.18
C ALA A 147 -3.59 10.81 -31.92
N LEU A 148 -3.08 10.01 -30.97
CA LEU A 148 -3.56 8.66 -30.68
C LEU A 148 -4.37 8.58 -29.39
N LEU A 149 -3.92 9.22 -28.32
CA LEU A 149 -4.46 9.03 -26.99
C LEU A 149 -5.22 10.26 -26.44
N GLY A 150 -4.93 11.45 -26.97
CA GLY A 150 -5.38 12.73 -26.40
C GLY A 150 -4.62 13.08 -25.11
N ASP A 151 -4.82 14.30 -24.61
CA ASP A 151 -4.05 14.82 -23.47
C ASP A 151 -4.34 14.07 -22.17
N THR A 152 -5.59 13.78 -21.88
CA THR A 152 -5.99 13.10 -20.64
C THR A 152 -5.37 11.71 -20.51
N GLN A 153 -5.40 10.91 -21.58
CA GLN A 153 -4.81 9.57 -21.53
C GLN A 153 -3.28 9.64 -21.51
N THR A 154 -2.69 10.61 -22.21
CA THR A 154 -1.24 10.83 -22.18
C THR A 154 -0.78 11.22 -20.77
N ASP A 155 -1.56 12.06 -20.07
CA ASP A 155 -1.32 12.38 -18.66
C ASP A 155 -1.39 11.14 -17.77
N ALA A 156 -2.43 10.35 -17.89
CA ALA A 156 -2.58 9.14 -17.09
C ALA A 156 -1.43 8.15 -17.32
N VAL A 157 -1.01 7.96 -18.58
CA VAL A 157 0.14 7.11 -18.93
C VAL A 157 1.43 7.66 -18.35
N ALA A 158 1.72 8.96 -18.50
CA ALA A 158 2.92 9.57 -17.96
C ALA A 158 3.00 9.43 -16.44
N ARG A 159 1.89 9.68 -15.73
CA ARG A 159 1.79 9.52 -14.27
C ARG A 159 1.95 8.09 -13.83
N ALA A 160 1.30 7.13 -14.50
CA ALA A 160 1.45 5.70 -14.18
C ALA A 160 2.90 5.22 -14.39
N MET A 161 3.57 5.68 -15.45
CA MET A 161 5.00 5.41 -15.70
C MET A 161 5.88 6.05 -14.62
N ALA A 162 5.55 7.25 -14.15
CA ALA A 162 6.28 7.91 -13.06
C ALA A 162 6.30 7.07 -11.79
N VAL A 163 5.17 6.46 -11.41
CA VAL A 163 5.10 5.54 -10.26
C VAL A 163 6.03 4.34 -10.45
N LEU A 164 6.05 3.76 -11.65
CA LEU A 164 6.95 2.65 -11.98
C LEU A 164 8.42 3.05 -11.86
N GLU A 165 8.80 4.21 -12.40
CA GLU A 165 10.16 4.75 -12.30
C GLU A 165 10.57 5.00 -10.85
N ARG A 166 9.66 5.58 -10.04
CA ARG A 166 9.91 5.81 -8.62
C ARG A 166 10.13 4.50 -7.87
N SER A 167 9.32 3.49 -8.15
CA SER A 167 9.49 2.14 -7.58
C SER A 167 10.84 1.52 -7.99
N ALA A 168 11.20 1.60 -9.27
CA ALA A 168 12.46 1.06 -9.80
C ALA A 168 13.70 1.80 -9.24
N ALA A 169 13.56 3.06 -8.87
CA ALA A 169 14.59 3.86 -8.19
C ALA A 169 14.57 3.72 -6.67
N MET A 170 13.84 2.74 -6.10
CA MET A 170 13.71 2.48 -4.66
C MET A 170 13.02 3.60 -3.88
N GLY A 171 12.20 4.40 -4.53
CA GLY A 171 11.38 5.41 -3.88
C GLY A 171 10.15 4.82 -3.21
N VAL A 172 9.52 5.59 -2.34
CA VAL A 172 8.27 5.21 -1.68
C VAL A 172 7.12 5.36 -2.66
N ILE A 173 6.31 4.32 -2.77
CA ILE A 173 5.07 4.27 -3.56
C ILE A 173 3.91 3.72 -2.73
N VAL A 174 2.69 3.97 -3.18
CA VAL A 174 1.49 3.33 -2.64
C VAL A 174 1.11 2.14 -3.49
N ALA A 175 1.02 0.96 -2.87
CA ALA A 175 0.59 -0.26 -3.55
C ALA A 175 -0.96 -0.29 -3.65
N ALA A 176 -1.52 0.37 -4.66
CA ALA A 176 -2.97 0.47 -4.86
C ALA A 176 -3.36 0.13 -6.32
N PRO A 177 -4.06 -0.97 -6.56
CA PRO A 177 -4.47 -2.02 -5.61
C PRO A 177 -3.36 -3.00 -5.21
N THR A 178 -2.27 -3.09 -5.99
CA THR A 178 -1.09 -3.93 -5.71
C THR A 178 0.19 -3.21 -6.11
N ALA A 179 1.35 -3.68 -5.65
CA ALA A 179 2.64 -3.11 -6.03
C ALA A 179 2.88 -3.14 -7.56
N GLY A 180 2.45 -4.21 -8.23
CA GLY A 180 2.59 -4.34 -9.70
C GLY A 180 1.65 -3.44 -10.50
N SER A 181 0.58 -2.94 -9.90
CA SER A 181 -0.39 -2.02 -10.52
C SER A 181 -0.49 -0.68 -9.78
N ALA A 182 0.54 -0.32 -9.03
CA ALA A 182 0.57 0.88 -8.20
C ALA A 182 0.35 2.20 -8.97
N GLY A 183 0.65 2.23 -10.26
CA GLY A 183 0.42 3.39 -11.11
C GLY A 183 -1.04 3.60 -11.57
N VAL A 184 -1.92 2.59 -11.40
CA VAL A 184 -3.30 2.66 -11.93
C VAL A 184 -4.13 3.70 -11.18
N VAL A 185 -4.22 3.59 -9.86
CA VAL A 185 -5.04 4.51 -9.06
C VAL A 185 -4.47 5.94 -9.05
N PRO A 186 -3.20 6.17 -8.76
CA PRO A 186 -2.67 7.53 -8.70
C PRO A 186 -2.49 8.16 -10.10
N GLY A 187 -2.40 7.36 -11.16
CA GLY A 187 -2.24 7.84 -12.55
C GLY A 187 -3.52 8.36 -13.18
N CYS A 188 -4.67 7.89 -12.69
CA CYS A 188 -5.99 8.29 -13.19
C CYS A 188 -6.59 9.43 -12.38
#